data_182b65ac1ea39fc39bb012cb95f68d49
#
_entry.id   182b65ac1ea39fc39bb012cb95f68d49
#
_cell.length_a   1.000
_cell.length_b   1.000
_cell.length_c   1.000
_cell.angle_alpha   90.00
_cell.angle_beta   90.00
_cell.angle_gamma   90.00
#
_symmetry.space_group_name_H-M   'P 1'
#
loop_
_entity.id
_entity.type
_entity.pdbx_description
1 polymer ?
#
loop_
_entity_poly.entity_id
_entity_poly.type
_entity_poly.pdbx_seq_one_letter_code
_entity_poly.pdbx_strand_id
1 'polypeptide(L)'
;QRFAIGVTAEGVKKIAILDTLLSNRYLDTHSIVFIDEPESALHPKAISELMEIIVLLAKSGIQFFLASHSYFVVKKLFLLSQQYSMSIPVLSAEPQGWKKDDLLQGIPENSIINESISLYKEEVGLSLV
;
A
#
# COMPACT_ATOMS: atom_id res chain seq x y z
N GLN A 1 12.15 -9.41 -15.75
CA GLN A 1 11.07 -8.77 -15.03
C GLN A 1 9.72 -9.27 -15.49
N ARG A 2 8.99 -9.88 -14.61
CA ARG A 2 7.69 -10.45 -14.98
C ARG A 2 6.61 -10.00 -14.04
N PHE A 3 5.54 -9.50 -14.61
CA PHE A 3 4.38 -9.12 -13.86
C PHE A 3 3.18 -9.93 -14.28
N ALA A 4 2.34 -10.18 -13.32
CA ALA A 4 1.16 -11.00 -13.53
C ALA A 4 0.20 -10.38 -14.54
N ILE A 5 -0.64 -11.23 -15.07
CA ILE A 5 -1.80 -10.84 -15.87
C ILE A 5 -2.61 -9.81 -15.05
N GLY A 6 -3.05 -8.75 -15.70
CA GLY A 6 -3.82 -7.69 -15.06
C GLY A 6 -3.03 -6.40 -14.80
N VAL A 7 -1.73 -6.40 -15.11
CA VAL A 7 -0.94 -5.17 -15.08
C VAL A 7 -1.22 -4.39 -16.35
N THR A 8 -1.69 -3.16 -16.21
CA THR A 8 -1.96 -2.27 -17.33
C THR A 8 -0.67 -1.61 -17.85
N ALA A 9 -0.75 -0.97 -19.02
CA ALA A 9 0.37 -0.17 -19.53
C ALA A 9 0.82 0.90 -18.53
N GLU A 10 -0.12 1.51 -17.80
CA GLU A 10 0.16 2.49 -16.76
C GLU A 10 0.91 1.86 -15.58
N GLY A 11 0.46 0.67 -15.14
CA GLY A 11 1.11 -0.07 -14.07
C GLY A 11 2.51 -0.52 -14.46
N VAL A 12 2.70 -0.99 -15.68
CA VAL A 12 4.03 -1.35 -16.19
C VAL A 12 4.97 -0.16 -16.17
N LYS A 13 4.49 1.03 -16.53
CA LYS A 13 5.29 2.26 -16.47
C LYS A 13 5.77 2.57 -15.05
N LYS A 14 4.89 2.47 -14.05
CA LYS A 14 5.24 2.73 -12.65
C LYS A 14 6.35 1.80 -12.17
N ILE A 15 6.21 0.53 -12.45
CA ILE A 15 7.17 -0.48 -12.04
C ILE A 15 8.49 -0.31 -12.79
N ALA A 16 8.42 -0.01 -14.09
CA ALA A 16 9.61 0.23 -14.91
C ALA A 16 10.39 1.45 -14.45
N ILE A 17 9.70 2.52 -14.05
CA ILE A 17 10.35 3.72 -13.51
C ILE A 17 11.11 3.37 -12.23
N LEU A 18 10.48 2.66 -11.31
CA LEU A 18 11.09 2.26 -10.05
C LEU A 18 12.31 1.38 -10.29
N ASP A 19 12.18 0.38 -11.18
CA ASP A 19 13.28 -0.50 -11.56
C ASP A 19 14.45 0.28 -12.19
N THR A 20 14.16 1.20 -13.09
CA THR A 20 15.17 2.05 -13.72
C THR A 20 15.93 2.90 -12.70
N LEU A 21 15.20 3.52 -11.77
CA LEU A 21 15.81 4.35 -10.73
C LEU A 21 16.73 3.53 -9.83
N LEU A 22 16.35 2.31 -9.50
CA LEU A 22 17.16 1.40 -8.70
C LEU A 22 18.40 0.94 -9.47
N SER A 23 18.20 0.53 -10.73
CA SER A 23 19.30 0.02 -11.58
C SER A 23 20.36 1.06 -11.87
N ASN A 24 19.95 2.32 -12.03
CA ASN A 24 20.86 3.43 -12.31
C ASN A 24 21.40 4.09 -11.03
N ARG A 25 21.09 3.53 -9.87
CA ARG A 25 21.53 4.02 -8.56
C ARG A 25 21.07 5.45 -8.26
N TYR A 26 19.96 5.88 -8.83
CA TYR A 26 19.32 7.14 -8.44
C TYR A 26 18.68 7.04 -7.07
N LEU A 27 18.34 5.81 -6.63
CA LEU A 27 17.80 5.54 -5.30
C LEU A 27 18.87 4.83 -4.46
N ASP A 28 19.10 5.35 -3.28
CA ASP A 28 20.01 4.76 -2.29
C ASP A 28 19.40 4.92 -0.89
N THR A 29 20.16 4.55 0.14
CA THR A 29 19.69 4.60 1.53
C THR A 29 19.45 6.01 2.06
N HIS A 30 19.77 7.04 1.30
CA HIS A 30 19.47 8.44 1.63
C HIS A 30 18.29 8.99 0.83
N SER A 31 17.74 8.18 -0.04
CA SER A 31 16.64 8.61 -0.90
C SER A 31 15.31 8.65 -0.15
N ILE A 32 14.48 9.62 -0.53
CA ILE A 32 13.10 9.73 -0.07
C ILE A 32 12.22 9.67 -1.32
N VAL A 33 11.27 8.75 -1.33
CA VAL A 33 10.40 8.50 -2.47
C VAL A 33 8.96 8.80 -2.09
N PHE A 34 8.30 9.66 -2.85
CA PHE A 34 6.88 9.97 -2.69
C PHE A 34 6.11 9.33 -3.84
N ILE A 35 5.12 8.53 -3.53
CA ILE A 35 4.27 7.88 -4.53
C ILE A 35 2.82 8.20 -4.21
N ASP A 36 2.15 8.87 -5.15
CA ASP A 36 0.73 9.14 -5.07
C ASP A 36 -0.02 8.05 -5.82
N GLU A 37 -0.99 7.45 -5.15
CA GLU A 37 -1.81 6.37 -5.70
C GLU A 37 -1.00 5.25 -6.36
N PRO A 38 -0.14 4.54 -5.59
CA PRO A 38 0.65 3.44 -6.15
C PRO A 38 -0.21 2.34 -6.76
N GLU A 39 -1.43 2.19 -6.29
CA GLU A 39 -2.40 1.20 -6.77
C GLU A 39 -3.02 1.55 -8.11
N SER A 40 -2.93 2.80 -8.57
CA SER A 40 -3.60 3.26 -9.79
C SER A 40 -3.20 2.39 -10.99
N ALA A 41 -4.22 1.91 -11.72
CA ALA A 41 -4.07 1.07 -12.91
C ALA A 41 -3.44 -0.31 -12.64
N LEU A 42 -3.42 -0.78 -11.38
CA LEU A 42 -2.91 -2.09 -11.03
C LEU A 42 -4.03 -3.05 -10.61
N HIS A 43 -3.89 -4.29 -11.04
CA HIS A 43 -4.70 -5.38 -10.51
C HIS A 43 -4.35 -5.62 -9.03
N PRO A 44 -5.29 -6.05 -8.17
CA PRO A 44 -5.00 -6.28 -6.74
C PRO A 44 -3.77 -7.13 -6.45
N LYS A 45 -3.52 -8.15 -7.26
CA LYS A 45 -2.31 -8.97 -7.09
C LYS A 45 -1.04 -8.16 -7.34
N ALA A 46 -1.05 -7.32 -8.36
CA ALA A 46 0.11 -6.45 -8.66
C ALA A 46 0.31 -5.39 -7.57
N ILE A 47 -0.76 -4.93 -6.95
CA ILE A 47 -0.67 -4.04 -5.78
C ILE A 47 0.07 -4.73 -4.64
N SER A 48 -0.29 -5.98 -4.35
CA SER A 48 0.38 -6.76 -3.30
C SER A 48 1.87 -6.93 -3.58
N GLU A 49 2.23 -7.28 -4.81
CA GLU A 49 3.62 -7.45 -5.21
C GLU A 49 4.40 -6.13 -5.11
N LEU A 50 3.80 -5.01 -5.53
CA LEU A 50 4.42 -3.70 -5.43
C LEU A 50 4.66 -3.30 -3.97
N MET A 51 3.70 -3.57 -3.09
CA MET A 51 3.86 -3.28 -1.66
C MET A 51 4.99 -4.10 -1.04
N GLU A 52 5.12 -5.37 -1.43
CA GLU A 52 6.24 -6.20 -0.98
C GLU A 52 7.60 -5.60 -1.38
N ILE A 53 7.71 -5.16 -2.62
CA ILE A 53 8.93 -4.51 -3.13
C ILE A 53 9.23 -3.25 -2.34
N ILE A 54 8.23 -2.39 -2.13
CA ILE A 54 8.40 -1.13 -1.40
C ILE A 54 8.84 -1.39 0.04
N VAL A 55 8.25 -2.35 0.72
CA VAL A 55 8.63 -2.69 2.10
C VAL A 55 10.05 -3.22 2.18
N LEU A 56 10.46 -4.08 1.25
CA LEU A 56 11.83 -4.58 1.21
C LEU A 56 12.84 -3.45 0.98
N LEU A 57 12.52 -2.52 0.09
CA LEU A 57 13.36 -1.35 -0.14
C LEU A 57 13.40 -0.43 1.09
N ALA A 58 12.28 -0.25 1.75
CA ALA A 58 12.23 0.53 2.99
C ALA A 58 13.07 -0.10 4.09
N LYS A 59 13.07 -1.42 4.18
CA LYS A 59 13.94 -2.16 5.12
C LYS A 59 15.42 -1.96 4.81
N SER A 60 15.78 -1.72 3.56
CA SER A 60 17.16 -1.44 3.17
C SER A 60 17.58 0.00 3.45
N GLY A 61 16.67 0.87 3.86
CA GLY A 61 16.96 2.24 4.26
C GLY A 61 16.35 3.34 3.42
N ILE A 62 15.68 3.00 2.32
CA ILE A 62 14.97 3.99 1.49
C ILE A 62 13.68 4.39 2.20
N GLN A 63 13.44 5.68 2.35
CA GLN A 63 12.22 6.18 2.97
C GLN A 63 11.14 6.41 1.93
N PHE A 64 9.96 5.83 2.17
CA PHE A 64 8.81 5.97 1.27
C PHE A 64 7.68 6.71 1.97
N PHE A 65 7.01 7.57 1.20
CA PHE A 65 5.75 8.19 1.58
C PHE A 65 4.72 7.82 0.51
N LEU A 66 3.65 7.16 0.92
CA LEU A 66 2.60 6.72 0.01
C LEU A 66 1.30 7.44 0.35
N ALA A 67 0.64 7.97 -0.66
CA ALA A 67 -0.71 8.49 -0.52
C ALA A 67 -1.66 7.54 -1.25
N SER A 68 -2.63 6.99 -0.55
CA SER A 68 -3.53 5.98 -1.11
C SER A 68 -4.89 6.01 -0.41
N HIS A 69 -5.91 5.59 -1.13
CA HIS A 69 -7.24 5.33 -0.58
C HIS A 69 -7.69 3.89 -0.87
N SER A 70 -6.74 3.01 -1.17
CA SER A 70 -7.03 1.62 -1.49
C SER A 70 -6.98 0.72 -0.26
N TYR A 71 -8.05 -0.03 -0.04
CA TYR A 71 -8.08 -1.07 0.98
C TYR A 71 -6.97 -2.11 0.79
N PHE A 72 -6.69 -2.50 -0.46
CA PHE A 72 -5.65 -3.49 -0.75
C PHE A 72 -4.27 -3.01 -0.32
N VAL A 73 -3.97 -1.74 -0.53
CA VAL A 73 -2.70 -1.14 -0.09
C VAL A 73 -2.60 -1.18 1.43
N VAL A 74 -3.61 -0.70 2.14
CA VAL A 74 -3.61 -0.66 3.60
C VAL A 74 -3.52 -2.06 4.19
N LYS A 75 -4.32 -3.00 3.68
CA LYS A 75 -4.34 -4.37 4.19
C LYS A 75 -3.01 -5.08 3.96
N LYS A 76 -2.43 -4.93 2.76
CA LYS A 76 -1.15 -5.57 2.45
C LYS A 76 -0.03 -5.00 3.31
N LEU A 77 0.02 -3.68 3.46
CA LEU A 77 1.01 -3.03 4.33
C LEU A 77 0.85 -3.46 5.79
N PHE A 78 -0.39 -3.63 6.26
CA PHE A 78 -0.63 -4.16 7.59
C PHE A 78 -0.02 -5.56 7.74
N LEU A 79 -0.28 -6.46 6.80
CA LEU A 79 0.26 -7.82 6.84
C LEU A 79 1.79 -7.83 6.81
N LEU A 80 2.40 -6.98 6.00
CA LEU A 80 3.85 -6.85 5.91
C LEU A 80 4.44 -6.26 7.20
N SER A 81 3.74 -5.30 7.80
CA SER A 81 4.13 -4.73 9.09
C SER A 81 4.19 -5.81 10.17
N GLN A 82 3.18 -6.69 10.22
CA GLN A 82 3.16 -7.80 11.16
C GLN A 82 4.26 -8.83 10.86
N GLN A 83 4.43 -9.17 9.60
CA GLN A 83 5.41 -10.16 9.15
C GLN A 83 6.85 -9.75 9.52
N TYR A 84 7.17 -8.48 9.34
CA TYR A 84 8.53 -7.98 9.58
C TYR A 84 8.69 -7.23 10.89
N SER A 85 7.65 -7.18 11.72
CA SER A 85 7.63 -6.39 12.96
C SER A 85 8.07 -4.94 12.71
N MET A 86 7.53 -4.34 11.67
CA MET A 86 7.94 -3.05 11.15
C MET A 86 6.89 -1.99 11.42
N SER A 87 7.30 -0.90 12.06
CA SER A 87 6.42 0.27 12.24
C SER A 87 6.13 0.92 10.89
N ILE A 88 4.87 1.07 10.56
CA ILE A 88 4.42 1.81 9.39
C ILE A 88 3.38 2.83 9.84
N PRO A 89 3.78 4.08 10.08
CA PRO A 89 2.84 5.12 10.49
C PRO A 89 1.82 5.42 9.40
N VAL A 90 0.59 5.66 9.81
CA VAL A 90 -0.51 6.00 8.91
C VAL A 90 -1.15 7.30 9.39
N LEU A 91 -1.34 8.24 8.46
CA LEU A 91 -2.09 9.46 8.70
C LEU A 91 -3.38 9.38 7.90
N SER A 92 -4.50 9.38 8.59
CA SER A 92 -5.82 9.33 7.95
C SER A 92 -6.50 10.69 8.04
N ALA A 93 -7.01 11.17 6.90
CA ALA A 93 -7.79 12.40 6.86
C ALA A 93 -9.19 12.13 7.39
N GLU A 94 -9.63 12.94 8.34
CA GLU A 94 -10.96 12.87 8.92
C GLU A 94 -11.59 14.28 8.96
N PRO A 95 -12.93 14.39 9.14
CA PRO A 95 -13.56 15.71 9.18
C PRO A 95 -13.01 16.65 10.25
N GLN A 96 -12.52 16.10 11.36
CA GLN A 96 -11.97 16.87 12.46
C GLN A 96 -10.46 17.17 12.33
N GLY A 97 -9.79 16.63 11.31
CA GLY A 97 -8.37 16.77 11.11
C GLY A 97 -7.69 15.43 10.78
N TRP A 98 -6.44 15.29 11.19
CA TRP A 98 -5.65 14.09 10.89
C TRP A 98 -5.61 13.16 12.08
N LYS A 99 -5.82 11.87 11.81
CA LYS A 99 -5.65 10.82 12.80
C LYS A 99 -4.38 10.05 12.51
N LYS A 100 -3.57 9.79 13.53
CA LYS A 100 -2.32 9.05 13.41
C LYS A 100 -2.48 7.66 14.01
N ASP A 101 -2.08 6.65 13.24
CA ASP A 101 -2.03 5.26 13.65
C ASP A 101 -0.70 4.64 13.24
N ASP A 102 -0.46 3.40 13.68
CA ASP A 102 0.68 2.62 13.23
C ASP A 102 0.18 1.20 12.92
N LEU A 103 0.47 0.72 11.72
CA LEU A 103 0.05 -0.61 11.30
C LEU A 103 0.63 -1.72 12.16
N LEU A 104 1.76 -1.47 12.82
CA LEU A 104 2.34 -2.46 13.74
C LEU A 104 1.41 -2.70 14.95
N GLN A 105 0.63 -1.71 15.35
CA GLN A 105 -0.30 -1.80 16.48
C GLN A 105 -1.65 -2.41 16.08
N GLY A 106 -1.94 -2.47 14.79
CA GLY A 106 -3.20 -3.02 14.30
C GLY A 106 -3.70 -2.31 13.05
N ILE A 107 -4.82 -2.78 12.53
CA ILE A 107 -5.49 -2.12 11.41
C ILE A 107 -6.10 -0.81 11.89
N PRO A 108 -5.85 0.31 11.21
CA PRO A 108 -6.40 1.59 11.62
C PRO A 108 -7.92 1.64 11.42
N GLU A 109 -8.57 2.35 12.30
CA GLU A 109 -9.99 2.66 12.17
C GLU A 109 -10.10 3.95 11.35
N ASN A 110 -10.34 3.81 10.06
CA ASN A 110 -10.50 4.94 9.14
C ASN A 110 -11.62 4.65 8.14
N SER A 111 -11.95 5.63 7.29
CA SER A 111 -13.06 5.51 6.36
C SER A 111 -12.90 4.35 5.36
N ILE A 112 -11.68 4.04 4.95
CA ILE A 112 -11.39 2.93 4.02
C ILE A 112 -11.71 1.60 4.68
N ILE A 113 -11.21 1.39 5.87
CA ILE A 113 -11.41 0.14 6.62
C ILE A 113 -12.88 0.02 7.06
N ASN A 114 -13.48 1.11 7.52
CA ASN A 114 -14.88 1.12 7.95
C ASN A 114 -15.81 0.78 6.79
N GLU A 115 -15.56 1.29 5.59
CA GLU A 115 -16.36 0.95 4.41
C GLU A 115 -16.20 -0.52 4.03
N SER A 116 -15.00 -1.05 4.11
CA SER A 116 -14.72 -2.46 3.88
C SER A 116 -15.50 -3.36 4.84
N ILE A 117 -15.54 -3.01 6.12
CA ILE A 117 -16.31 -3.74 7.14
C ILE A 117 -17.81 -3.62 6.86
N SER A 118 -18.28 -2.44 6.48
CA SER A 118 -19.67 -2.19 6.15
C SER A 118 -20.15 -3.08 5.01
N LEU A 119 -19.37 -3.17 3.93
CA LEU A 119 -19.69 -4.02 2.79
C LEU A 119 -19.73 -5.50 3.17
N TYR A 120 -18.81 -5.94 4.01
CA TYR A 120 -18.80 -7.31 4.49
C TYR A 120 -20.06 -7.64 5.31
N LYS A 121 -20.47 -6.74 6.19
CA LYS A 121 -21.69 -6.89 6.98
C LYS A 121 -22.95 -6.94 6.10
N GLU A 122 -22.98 -6.13 5.06
CA GLU A 122 -24.04 -6.14 4.07
C GLU A 122 -24.12 -7.51 3.38
N GLU A 123 -22.99 -8.02 2.93
CA GLU A 123 -22.92 -9.34 2.29
C GLU A 123 -23.42 -10.45 3.21
N VAL A 124 -22.97 -10.46 4.45
CA VAL A 124 -23.41 -11.45 5.45
C VAL A 124 -24.91 -11.31 5.69
N GLY A 125 -25.42 -10.10 5.82
CA GLY A 125 -26.87 -9.86 6.00
C GLY A 125 -27.70 -10.43 4.86
N LEU A 126 -27.24 -10.26 3.63
CA LEU A 126 -27.93 -10.81 2.45
C LEU A 126 -27.86 -12.33 2.39
N SER A 127 -26.77 -12.91 2.85
CA SER A 127 -26.59 -14.38 2.86
C SER A 127 -27.49 -15.09 3.88
N LEU A 128 -27.94 -14.38 4.89
CA LEU A 128 -28.79 -14.94 5.95
C LEU A 128 -30.30 -14.82 5.67
N VAL A 129 -30.67 -14.20 4.57
CA VAL A 129 -32.10 -14.01 4.21
C VAL A 129 -32.66 -15.16 3.36
#